data_6d9bcc46684efd5a0f3b37b8774a581d
#
_entry.id   6d9bcc46684efd5a0f3b37b8774a581d
#
_cell.length_a   1.000
_cell.length_b   1.000
_cell.length_c   1.000
_cell.angle_alpha   90.00
_cell.angle_beta   90.00
_cell.angle_gamma   90.00
#
_symmetry.space_group_name_H-M   'P 1'
#
loop_
_entity.id
_entity.type
_entity.pdbx_description
1 polymer ?
#
loop_
_entity_poly.entity_id
_entity_poly.type
_entity_poly.pdbx_seq_one_letter_code
_entity_poly.pdbx_strand_id
1 'polypeptide(L)'
;MRILLISAYEASSHKAWANTLMDGLSEHRWSYLSLPARHFAWRIRGNAMSFAFDPRFKSTLEQPYDLVIATSMTDCVGLKAFCPDLQQIPWLLYFHENQFAY
;
A
#
# COMPACT_ATOMS: atom_id res chain seq x y z
N MET A 1 6.11 -12.97 -10.17
CA MET A 1 5.75 -12.78 -8.76
C MET A 1 4.35 -12.18 -8.63
N ARG A 2 3.72 -12.46 -7.52
CA ARG A 2 2.49 -11.76 -7.14
C ARG A 2 2.87 -10.64 -6.17
N ILE A 3 2.56 -9.42 -6.56
CA ILE A 3 2.99 -8.23 -5.82
C ILE A 3 1.76 -7.43 -5.36
N LEU A 4 1.73 -7.10 -4.09
CA LEU A 4 0.73 -6.19 -3.52
C LEU A 4 1.33 -4.79 -3.41
N LEU A 5 0.74 -3.82 -4.09
CA LEU A 5 1.13 -2.41 -4.02
C LEU A 5 0.10 -1.65 -3.20
N ILE A 6 0.56 -0.97 -2.15
CA ILE A 6 -0.31 -0.25 -1.22
C ILE A 6 0.04 1.23 -1.19
N SER A 7 -0.95 2.09 -1.42
CA SER A 7 -0.81 3.53 -1.31
C SER A 7 -1.87 4.08 -0.37
N ALA A 8 -1.47 4.47 0.82
CA ALA A 8 -2.39 4.96 1.85
C ALA A 8 -2.89 6.39 1.59
N TYR A 9 -2.22 7.14 0.72
CA TYR A 9 -2.59 8.50 0.37
C TYR A 9 -2.34 8.72 -1.12
N GLU A 10 -3.37 8.46 -1.94
CA GLU A 10 -3.24 8.50 -3.39
C GLU A 10 -3.45 9.91 -3.94
N ALA A 11 -2.40 10.72 -3.97
CA ALA A 11 -2.36 11.96 -4.74
C ALA A 11 -2.02 11.65 -6.20
N SER A 12 -2.17 12.64 -7.09
CA SER A 12 -1.94 12.46 -8.53
C SER A 12 -0.55 11.91 -8.86
N SER A 13 0.47 12.42 -8.18
CA SER A 13 1.86 11.94 -8.39
C SER A 13 2.05 10.50 -7.94
N HIS A 14 1.41 10.09 -6.86
CA HIS A 14 1.47 8.73 -6.35
C HIS A 14 0.77 7.75 -7.32
N LYS A 15 -0.37 8.16 -7.84
CA LYS A 15 -1.11 7.35 -8.81
C LYS A 15 -0.32 7.18 -10.11
N ALA A 16 0.26 8.25 -10.61
CA ALA A 16 1.09 8.21 -11.82
C ALA A 16 2.30 7.28 -11.64
N TRP A 17 2.97 7.37 -10.48
CA TRP A 17 4.08 6.49 -10.14
C TRP A 17 3.65 5.02 -10.09
N ALA A 18 2.53 4.73 -9.44
CA ALA A 18 2.03 3.36 -9.31
C ALA A 18 1.72 2.76 -10.69
N ASN A 19 1.06 3.52 -11.56
CA ASN A 19 0.74 3.06 -12.91
C ASN A 19 2.01 2.82 -13.72
N THR A 20 2.99 3.72 -13.64
CA THR A 20 4.28 3.57 -14.33
C THR A 20 5.02 2.32 -13.85
N LEU A 21 5.04 2.08 -12.54
CA LEU A 21 5.70 0.91 -11.97
C LEU A 21 5.05 -0.38 -12.43
N MET A 22 3.71 -0.46 -12.35
CA MET A 22 2.99 -1.66 -12.73
C MET A 22 3.10 -1.94 -14.23
N ASP A 23 3.04 -0.90 -15.06
CA ASP A 23 3.19 -1.03 -16.51
C ASP A 23 4.60 -1.42 -16.91
N GLY A 24 5.61 -0.85 -16.24
CA GLY A 24 7.02 -1.14 -16.52
C GLY A 24 7.44 -2.55 -16.11
N LEU A 25 6.75 -3.16 -15.15
CA LEU A 25 7.02 -4.51 -14.66
C LEU A 25 5.79 -5.39 -14.86
N SER A 26 5.20 -5.35 -16.04
CA SER A 26 3.94 -6.00 -16.35
C SER A 26 4.00 -7.53 -16.37
N GLU A 27 5.20 -8.11 -16.33
CA GLU A 27 5.37 -9.57 -16.24
C GLU A 27 4.96 -10.13 -14.86
N HIS A 28 4.82 -9.27 -13.85
CA HIS A 28 4.35 -9.67 -12.53
C HIS A 28 2.84 -9.50 -12.41
N ARG A 29 2.23 -10.22 -11.47
CA ARG A 29 0.82 -10.06 -11.15
C ARG A 29 0.67 -9.03 -10.04
N TRP A 30 0.01 -7.92 -10.36
CA TRP A 30 -0.17 -6.79 -9.47
C TRP A 30 -1.56 -6.76 -8.85
N SER A 31 -1.62 -6.51 -7.55
CA SER A 31 -2.84 -6.07 -6.86
C SER A 31 -2.56 -4.70 -6.27
N TYR A 32 -3.48 -3.77 -6.41
CA TYR A 32 -3.29 -2.40 -5.97
C TYR A 32 -4.37 -1.99 -4.97
N LEU A 33 -3.95 -1.56 -3.78
CA LEU A 33 -4.82 -1.00 -2.76
C LEU A 33 -4.46 0.46 -2.55
N SER A 34 -5.46 1.33 -2.57
CA SER A 34 -5.24 2.77 -2.35
C SER A 34 -6.39 3.39 -1.57
N LEU A 35 -6.07 4.51 -0.92
CA LEU A 35 -7.04 5.38 -0.27
C LEU A 35 -6.95 6.75 -0.93
N PRO A 36 -8.10 7.43 -1.16
CA PRO A 36 -8.10 8.75 -1.79
C PRO A 36 -7.27 9.77 -1.01
N ALA A 37 -6.70 10.75 -1.73
CA ALA A 37 -5.90 11.83 -1.15
C ALA A 37 -6.79 12.89 -0.52
N ARG A 38 -7.39 12.55 0.62
CA ARG A 38 -8.23 13.47 1.40
C ARG A 38 -8.19 13.08 2.86
N HIS A 39 -8.53 14.02 3.76
CA HIS A 39 -8.47 13.79 5.21
C HIS A 39 -7.08 13.33 5.65
N PHE A 40 -6.07 14.13 5.31
CA PHE A 40 -4.65 13.76 5.43
C PHE A 40 -4.27 13.21 6.81
N ALA A 41 -4.64 13.91 7.87
CA ALA A 41 -4.29 13.46 9.23
C ALA A 41 -4.90 12.07 9.55
N TRP A 42 -6.11 11.84 9.13
CA TRP A 42 -6.78 10.55 9.31
C TRP A 42 -6.08 9.46 8.51
N ARG A 43 -5.71 9.74 7.24
CA ARG A 43 -5.06 8.76 6.39
C ARG A 43 -3.71 8.32 6.94
N ILE A 44 -2.95 9.24 7.54
CA ILE A 44 -1.68 8.88 8.15
C ILE A 44 -1.86 8.01 9.39
N ARG A 45 -2.84 8.34 10.25
CA ARG A 45 -3.02 7.68 11.54
C ARG A 45 -3.88 6.44 11.48
N GLY A 46 -4.85 6.41 10.58
CA GLY A 46 -5.86 5.35 10.52
C GLY A 46 -5.77 4.42 9.33
N ASN A 47 -4.74 4.55 8.47
CA ASN A 47 -4.74 3.81 7.21
C ASN A 47 -4.68 2.30 7.39
N ALA A 48 -3.95 1.79 8.38
CA ALA A 48 -3.90 0.35 8.63
C ALA A 48 -5.28 -0.21 8.96
N MET A 49 -6.06 0.48 9.80
CA MET A 49 -7.43 0.08 10.13
C MET A 49 -8.34 0.18 8.91
N SER A 50 -8.20 1.25 8.11
CA SER A 50 -8.98 1.41 6.89
C SER A 50 -8.78 0.26 5.93
N PHE A 51 -7.54 -0.17 5.72
CA PHE A 51 -7.25 -1.30 4.84
C PHE A 51 -7.73 -2.63 5.45
N ALA A 52 -7.44 -2.86 6.72
CA ALA A 52 -7.68 -4.16 7.34
C ALA A 52 -9.17 -4.46 7.55
N PHE A 53 -9.97 -3.44 7.86
CA PHE A 53 -11.37 -3.63 8.25
C PHE A 53 -12.39 -3.19 7.21
N ASP A 54 -11.97 -2.60 6.10
CA ASP A 54 -12.89 -2.26 5.01
C ASP A 54 -13.16 -3.51 4.18
N PRO A 55 -14.44 -3.95 4.07
CA PRO A 55 -14.79 -5.15 3.30
C PRO A 55 -14.32 -5.12 1.85
N ARG A 56 -14.17 -3.93 1.27
CA ARG A 56 -13.71 -3.79 -0.13
C ARG A 56 -12.30 -4.33 -0.34
N PHE A 57 -11.47 -4.32 0.70
CA PHE A 57 -10.06 -4.72 0.60
C PHE A 57 -9.79 -6.12 1.11
N LYS A 58 -10.76 -6.73 1.79
CA LYS A 58 -10.57 -8.01 2.47
C LYS A 58 -10.06 -9.11 1.55
N SER A 59 -10.72 -9.33 0.44
CA SER A 59 -10.35 -10.40 -0.49
C SER A 59 -8.96 -10.17 -1.09
N THR A 60 -8.59 -8.92 -1.34
CA THR A 60 -7.26 -8.58 -1.86
C THR A 60 -6.18 -8.85 -0.82
N LEU A 61 -6.41 -8.48 0.45
CA LEU A 61 -5.43 -8.68 1.53
C LEU A 61 -5.23 -10.14 1.88
N GLU A 62 -6.22 -10.99 1.65
CA GLU A 62 -6.16 -12.42 2.00
C GLU A 62 -5.49 -13.28 0.93
N GLN A 63 -5.11 -12.71 -0.22
CA GLN A 63 -4.46 -13.47 -1.27
C GLN A 63 -2.98 -13.71 -0.97
N PRO A 64 -2.38 -14.77 -1.54
CA PRO A 64 -0.95 -15.03 -1.36
C PRO A 64 -0.12 -14.08 -2.22
N TYR A 65 0.89 -13.43 -1.61
CA TYR A 65 1.81 -12.53 -2.28
C TYR A 65 3.26 -12.93 -2.04
N ASP A 66 4.13 -12.59 -2.99
CA ASP A 66 5.57 -12.79 -2.88
C ASP A 66 6.28 -11.55 -2.36
N LEU A 67 5.70 -10.37 -2.57
CA LEU A 67 6.28 -9.09 -2.19
C LEU A 67 5.18 -8.07 -1.94
N VAL A 68 5.37 -7.23 -0.92
CA VAL A 68 4.53 -6.06 -0.68
C VAL A 68 5.38 -4.81 -0.93
N ILE A 69 4.88 -3.91 -1.78
CA ILE A 69 5.47 -2.58 -1.97
C ILE A 69 4.50 -1.57 -1.42
N ALA A 70 4.96 -0.74 -0.49
CA ALA A 70 4.12 0.25 0.17
C ALA A 70 4.73 1.64 0.05
N THR A 71 3.87 2.66 -0.09
CA THR A 71 4.32 4.05 -0.03
C THR A 71 4.64 4.43 1.41
N SER A 72 5.45 5.48 1.58
CA SER A 72 5.96 5.88 2.89
C SER A 72 4.89 6.30 3.90
N MET A 73 3.70 6.68 3.43
CA MET A 73 2.59 7.05 4.33
C MET A 73 1.76 5.85 4.80
N THR A 74 2.04 4.67 4.28
CA THR A 74 1.36 3.44 4.70
C THR A 74 1.85 3.00 6.06
N ASP A 75 0.92 2.71 6.97
CA ASP A 75 1.26 2.16 8.29
C ASP A 75 1.56 0.66 8.16
N CYS A 76 2.81 0.35 7.82
CA CYS A 76 3.23 -1.02 7.59
C CYS A 76 3.17 -1.87 8.86
N VAL A 77 3.54 -1.31 9.99
CA VAL A 77 3.51 -2.01 11.28
C VAL A 77 2.08 -2.39 11.64
N GLY A 78 1.15 -1.43 11.54
CA GLY A 78 -0.25 -1.68 11.82
C GLY A 78 -0.86 -2.71 10.87
N LEU A 79 -0.56 -2.61 9.57
CA LEU A 79 -1.05 -3.58 8.60
C LEU A 79 -0.55 -4.99 8.88
N LYS A 80 0.73 -5.14 9.22
CA LYS A 80 1.27 -6.45 9.59
C LYS A 80 0.59 -7.01 10.83
N ALA A 81 0.25 -6.16 11.80
CA ALA A 81 -0.45 -6.58 13.01
C ALA A 81 -1.88 -7.06 12.72
N PHE A 82 -2.60 -6.35 11.85
CA PHE A 82 -3.97 -6.72 11.49
C PHE A 82 -4.05 -7.84 10.45
N CYS A 83 -3.00 -8.05 9.67
CA CYS A 83 -2.96 -9.03 8.58
C CYS A 83 -1.76 -9.96 8.75
N PRO A 84 -1.86 -10.96 9.64
CA PRO A 84 -0.71 -11.82 9.97
C PRO A 84 -0.08 -12.52 8.76
N ASP A 85 -0.86 -12.85 7.74
CA ASP A 85 -0.34 -13.51 6.54
C ASP A 85 0.68 -12.64 5.80
N LEU A 86 0.63 -11.32 5.97
CA LEU A 86 1.57 -10.39 5.34
C LEU A 86 2.88 -10.27 6.11
N GLN A 87 2.95 -10.76 7.35
CA GLN A 87 4.16 -10.64 8.18
C GLN A 87 5.33 -11.46 7.64
N GLN A 88 5.03 -12.56 6.96
CA GLN A 88 6.03 -13.50 6.44
C GLN A 88 6.59 -13.08 5.07
N ILE A 89 6.04 -12.04 4.49
CA ILE A 89 6.37 -11.60 3.12
C ILE A 89 7.34 -10.42 3.20
N PRO A 90 8.35 -10.34 2.30
CA PRO A 90 9.20 -9.15 2.23
C PRO A 90 8.41 -7.90 1.90
N TRP A 91 8.77 -6.79 2.53
CA TRP A 91 8.17 -5.47 2.30
C TRP A 91 9.21 -4.51 1.78
N LEU A 92 8.84 -3.74 0.75
CA LEU A 92 9.65 -2.66 0.18
C LEU A 92 8.91 -1.34 0.39
N LEU A 93 9.59 -0.36 0.98
CA LEU A 93 8.99 0.94 1.25
C LEU A 93 9.53 1.97 0.26
N TYR A 94 8.62 2.66 -0.44
CA TYR A 94 8.99 3.69 -1.39
C TYR A 94 8.66 5.08 -0.86
N PHE A 95 9.66 5.98 -0.85
CA PHE A 95 9.51 7.36 -0.40
C PHE A 95 9.32 8.27 -1.61
N HIS A 96 8.14 8.88 -1.72
CA HIS A 96 7.82 9.77 -2.84
C HIS A 96 8.45 11.14 -2.69
N GLU A 97 8.63 11.61 -1.45
CA GLU A 97 9.05 12.97 -1.18
C GLU A 97 9.81 13.07 0.13
N ASN A 98 10.40 14.25 0.38
CA ASN A 98 11.16 14.47 1.60
C ASN A 98 10.24 14.52 2.81
N GLN A 99 10.29 13.50 3.63
CA GLN A 99 9.47 13.37 4.83
C GLN A 99 9.80 14.44 5.88
N PHE A 100 11.01 14.99 5.85
CA PHE A 100 11.43 16.00 6.80
C PHE A 100 10.90 17.40 6.50
N ALA A 101 10.24 17.59 5.39
CA ALA A 101 9.62 18.84 5.01
C ALA A 101 8.25 19.06 5.68
N TYR A 102 7.76 18.11 6.40
CA TYR A 102 6.42 18.13 7.00
C TYR A 102 6.42 18.24 8.50
#